data_0ed3d8fc5e9a9f810c8ddf68fe0df1c8
#
_entry.id   0ed3d8fc5e9a9f810c8ddf68fe0df1c8
#
_cell.length_a   1.000
_cell.length_b   1.000
_cell.length_c   1.000
_cell.angle_alpha   90.00
_cell.angle_beta   90.00
_cell.angle_gamma   90.00
#
_symmetry.space_group_name_H-M   'P 1'
#
loop_
_entity.id
_entity.type
_entity.pdbx_description
1 polymer ?
#
loop_
_entity_poly.entity_id
_entity_poly.type
_entity_poly.pdbx_seq_one_letter_code
_entity_poly.pdbx_strand_id
1 'polypeptide(L)'
;MTSRKIEITYRDKKALKAYAQNVIKHPEKQVEQIADSIKTFGWTNPVLIDEKNEIIAGHGRLLAADVLGIEQIPCVILEGLSEAEKRTYRIADNKIPLNGSWDQDMLTLELSELQDLDIDLSVTGFSDTELEDLLSDGVAEIQGDDDRYTSKVETPIYEPSETQPLVTAQSRAISVTCIFSQKRTPTLF
;
A
#
# COMPACT_ATOMS: atom_id res chain seq x y z
N MET A 1 -7.42 -13.55 18.93
CA MET A 1 -7.03 -13.34 17.53
C MET A 1 -5.60 -13.82 17.36
N THR A 2 -5.37 -14.83 16.54
CA THR A 2 -4.02 -15.31 16.25
C THR A 2 -3.34 -14.28 15.36
N SER A 3 -2.26 -13.66 15.83
CA SER A 3 -1.45 -12.76 15.02
C SER A 3 -0.78 -13.58 13.92
N ARG A 4 -1.22 -13.43 12.67
CA ARG A 4 -0.54 -14.02 11.52
C ARG A 4 0.68 -13.15 11.20
N LYS A 5 1.84 -13.77 11.11
CA LYS A 5 3.04 -13.11 10.61
C LYS A 5 2.88 -12.93 9.10
N ILE A 6 2.92 -11.69 8.65
CA ILE A 6 2.86 -11.37 7.22
C ILE A 6 4.30 -11.26 6.72
N GLU A 7 4.65 -12.09 5.75
CA GLU A 7 5.95 -12.06 5.08
C GLU A 7 5.74 -11.94 3.56
N ILE A 8 6.54 -11.08 2.93
CA ILE A 8 6.55 -10.95 1.47
C ILE A 8 7.49 -12.01 0.92
N THR A 9 6.97 -12.82 0.01
CA THR A 9 7.74 -13.81 -0.74
C THR A 9 7.60 -13.55 -2.23
N TYR A 10 8.65 -13.79 -3.01
CA TYR A 10 8.57 -13.67 -4.46
C TYR A 10 8.19 -15.02 -5.07
N ARG A 11 7.29 -14.99 -6.03
CA ARG A 11 6.83 -16.16 -6.79
C ARG A 11 7.00 -15.91 -8.28
N ASP A 12 7.41 -16.95 -9.01
CA ASP A 12 7.37 -16.92 -10.46
C ASP A 12 5.91 -16.75 -10.90
N LYS A 13 5.67 -15.80 -11.81
CA LYS A 13 4.33 -15.49 -12.35
C LYS A 13 3.63 -16.75 -12.89
N LYS A 14 4.38 -17.65 -13.54
CA LYS A 14 3.86 -18.90 -14.11
C LYS A 14 3.41 -19.90 -13.04
N ALA A 15 3.89 -19.77 -11.82
CA ALA A 15 3.46 -20.61 -10.70
C ALA A 15 2.15 -20.15 -10.08
N LEU A 16 1.73 -18.90 -10.34
CA LEU A 16 0.50 -18.33 -9.80
C LEU A 16 -0.72 -18.82 -10.61
N LYS A 17 -1.79 -19.14 -9.88
CA LYS A 17 -3.04 -19.66 -10.45
C LYS A 17 -4.14 -18.61 -10.27
N ALA A 18 -4.67 -18.13 -11.36
CA ALA A 18 -5.86 -17.28 -11.31
C ALA A 18 -7.06 -18.07 -10.78
N TYR A 19 -7.85 -17.46 -9.90
CA TYR A 19 -9.09 -18.07 -9.44
C TYR A 19 -10.13 -18.08 -10.56
N ALA A 20 -10.60 -19.27 -10.94
CA ALA A 20 -11.47 -19.47 -12.11
C ALA A 20 -12.82 -18.73 -12.00
N GLN A 21 -13.34 -18.54 -10.77
CA GLN A 21 -14.60 -17.86 -10.52
C GLN A 21 -14.38 -16.39 -10.07
N ASN A 22 -13.34 -15.73 -10.59
CA ASN A 22 -13.13 -14.32 -10.27
C ASN A 22 -14.33 -13.48 -10.75
N VAL A 23 -14.97 -12.80 -9.79
CA VAL A 23 -16.17 -11.98 -10.05
C VAL A 23 -15.84 -10.58 -10.57
N ILE A 24 -14.57 -10.16 -10.48
CA ILE A 24 -14.11 -8.85 -10.94
C ILE A 24 -13.53 -8.99 -12.34
N LYS A 25 -14.03 -8.14 -13.24
CA LYS A 25 -13.46 -7.94 -14.58
C LYS A 25 -12.51 -6.75 -14.53
N HIS A 26 -11.36 -6.92 -15.13
CA HIS A 26 -10.35 -5.86 -15.27
C HIS A 26 -10.31 -5.42 -16.74
N PRO A 27 -10.93 -4.27 -17.09
CA PRO A 27 -10.80 -3.70 -18.43
C PRO A 27 -9.33 -3.37 -18.73
N GLU A 28 -8.95 -3.37 -20.00
CA GLU A 28 -7.59 -3.08 -20.45
C GLU A 28 -7.08 -1.73 -19.89
N LYS A 29 -7.90 -0.67 -19.96
CA LYS A 29 -7.59 0.62 -19.38
C LYS A 29 -7.22 0.55 -17.90
N GLN A 30 -7.94 -0.24 -17.10
CA GLN A 30 -7.62 -0.40 -15.67
C GLN A 30 -6.28 -1.15 -15.48
N VAL A 31 -6.00 -2.14 -16.31
CA VAL A 31 -4.74 -2.89 -16.26
C VAL A 31 -3.57 -1.97 -16.60
N GLU A 32 -3.72 -1.09 -17.59
CA GLU A 32 -2.74 -0.07 -17.94
C GLU A 32 -2.51 0.91 -16.78
N GLN A 33 -3.56 1.44 -16.15
CA GLN A 33 -3.44 2.31 -14.98
C GLN A 33 -2.68 1.63 -13.82
N ILE A 34 -2.95 0.34 -13.56
CA ILE A 34 -2.22 -0.43 -12.55
C ILE A 34 -0.74 -0.60 -12.98
N ALA A 35 -0.48 -0.84 -14.26
CA ALA A 35 0.87 -0.97 -14.78
C ALA A 35 1.67 0.34 -14.65
N ASP A 36 1.06 1.48 -14.97
CA ASP A 36 1.69 2.80 -14.82
C ASP A 36 1.95 3.14 -13.36
N SER A 37 1.03 2.82 -12.46
CA SER A 37 1.25 2.95 -11.03
C SER A 37 2.42 2.10 -10.54
N ILE A 38 2.52 0.82 -10.97
CA ILE A 38 3.65 -0.05 -10.62
C ILE A 38 4.96 0.48 -11.20
N LYS A 39 4.93 1.02 -12.40
CA LYS A 39 6.11 1.60 -13.07
C LYS A 39 6.61 2.86 -12.35
N THR A 40 5.70 3.71 -11.87
CA THR A 40 6.01 4.98 -11.23
C THR A 40 6.44 4.79 -9.77
N PHE A 41 5.69 4.01 -9.00
CA PHE A 41 5.86 3.89 -7.54
C PHE A 41 6.50 2.57 -7.12
N GLY A 42 6.76 1.68 -8.06
CA GLY A 42 7.19 0.31 -7.76
C GLY A 42 6.01 -0.57 -7.33
N TRP A 43 6.32 -1.82 -7.00
CA TRP A 43 5.31 -2.78 -6.55
C TRP A 43 5.00 -2.58 -5.05
N THR A 44 4.11 -1.67 -4.73
CA THR A 44 3.78 -1.28 -3.34
C THR A 44 2.81 -2.25 -2.64
N ASN A 45 1.99 -2.98 -3.41
CA ASN A 45 0.86 -3.78 -2.90
C ASN A 45 1.00 -5.24 -3.35
N PRO A 46 1.45 -6.19 -2.50
CA PRO A 46 1.68 -7.58 -2.90
C PRO A 46 0.39 -8.30 -3.33
N VAL A 47 0.54 -9.35 -4.11
CA VAL A 47 -0.56 -10.26 -4.46
C VAL A 47 -0.80 -11.21 -3.29
N LEU A 48 -2.07 -11.40 -2.88
CA LEU A 48 -2.43 -12.34 -1.84
C LEU A 48 -2.74 -13.69 -2.48
N ILE A 49 -2.08 -14.73 -2.00
CA ILE A 49 -2.22 -16.10 -2.50
C ILE A 49 -2.48 -17.08 -1.37
N ASP A 50 -2.96 -18.25 -1.70
CA ASP A 50 -3.03 -19.37 -0.76
C ASP A 50 -1.77 -20.26 -0.85
N GLU A 51 -1.74 -21.34 -0.05
CA GLU A 51 -0.64 -22.32 0.02
C GLU A 51 -0.44 -23.07 -1.32
N LYS A 52 -1.45 -23.06 -2.21
CA LYS A 52 -1.43 -23.70 -3.52
C LYS A 52 -1.08 -22.72 -4.65
N ASN A 53 -0.66 -21.50 -4.30
CA ASN A 53 -0.42 -20.37 -5.20
C ASN A 53 -1.68 -19.91 -5.96
N GLU A 54 -2.89 -20.20 -5.47
CA GLU A 54 -4.10 -19.64 -6.04
C GLU A 54 -4.31 -18.21 -5.54
N ILE A 55 -4.63 -17.29 -6.46
CA ILE A 55 -4.78 -15.88 -6.14
C ILE A 55 -6.07 -15.64 -5.36
N ILE A 56 -5.92 -15.00 -4.21
CA ILE A 56 -7.02 -14.52 -3.38
C ILE A 56 -7.34 -13.06 -3.72
N ALA A 57 -6.32 -12.21 -3.84
CA ALA A 57 -6.47 -10.80 -4.21
C ALA A 57 -5.31 -10.32 -5.09
N GLY A 58 -5.58 -9.41 -6.01
CA GLY A 58 -4.57 -8.80 -6.88
C GLY A 58 -4.52 -9.36 -8.31
N HIS A 59 -5.62 -9.90 -8.83
CA HIS A 59 -5.70 -10.38 -10.23
C HIS A 59 -5.32 -9.28 -11.24
N GLY A 60 -5.79 -8.03 -11.05
CA GLY A 60 -5.41 -6.91 -11.91
C GLY A 60 -3.91 -6.63 -11.91
N ARG A 61 -3.24 -6.76 -10.76
CA ARG A 61 -1.77 -6.61 -10.65
C ARG A 61 -1.03 -7.70 -11.40
N LEU A 62 -1.55 -8.93 -11.41
CA LEU A 62 -0.95 -10.00 -12.21
C LEU A 62 -1.06 -9.70 -13.71
N LEU A 63 -2.21 -9.18 -14.18
CA LEU A 63 -2.38 -8.74 -15.56
C LEU A 63 -1.43 -7.57 -15.91
N ALA A 64 -1.29 -6.60 -15.00
CA ALA A 64 -0.34 -5.51 -15.18
C ALA A 64 1.12 -6.01 -15.24
N ALA A 65 1.46 -7.06 -14.49
CA ALA A 65 2.77 -7.71 -14.60
C ALA A 65 3.03 -8.31 -15.99
N ASP A 66 2.00 -8.81 -16.67
CA ASP A 66 2.11 -9.28 -18.05
C ASP A 66 2.47 -8.13 -19.00
N VAL A 67 1.80 -6.99 -18.85
CA VAL A 67 2.07 -5.77 -19.65
C VAL A 67 3.51 -5.28 -19.43
N LEU A 68 4.00 -5.34 -18.18
CA LEU A 68 5.33 -4.85 -17.79
C LEU A 68 6.45 -5.88 -18.00
N GLY A 69 6.14 -7.12 -18.36
CA GLY A 69 7.12 -8.19 -18.48
C GLY A 69 7.77 -8.61 -17.16
N ILE A 70 7.05 -8.43 -16.02
CA ILE A 70 7.56 -8.78 -14.69
C ILE A 70 7.30 -10.27 -14.42
N GLU A 71 8.36 -11.02 -14.18
CA GLU A 71 8.29 -12.47 -13.94
C GLU A 71 8.23 -12.84 -12.44
N GLN A 72 8.80 -12.02 -11.55
CA GLN A 72 8.85 -12.27 -10.12
C GLN A 72 7.85 -11.37 -9.39
N ILE A 73 6.81 -12.00 -8.85
CA ILE A 73 5.67 -11.30 -8.26
C ILE A 73 5.81 -11.33 -6.72
N PRO A 74 5.81 -10.17 -6.05
CA PRO A 74 5.76 -10.12 -4.59
C PRO A 74 4.39 -10.59 -4.10
N CYS A 75 4.41 -11.60 -3.25
CA CYS A 75 3.21 -12.26 -2.74
C CYS A 75 3.22 -12.34 -1.22
N VAL A 76 2.03 -12.34 -0.64
CA VAL A 76 1.78 -12.74 0.76
C VAL A 76 0.95 -14.01 0.75
N ILE A 77 1.38 -15.01 1.51
CA ILE A 77 0.66 -16.27 1.63
C ILE A 77 -0.32 -16.16 2.80
N LEU A 78 -1.58 -16.37 2.53
CA LEU A 78 -2.65 -16.44 3.53
C LEU A 78 -2.94 -17.90 3.87
N GLU A 79 -2.24 -18.40 4.89
CA GLU A 79 -2.35 -19.80 5.33
C GLU A 79 -3.59 -20.06 6.18
N GLY A 80 -4.10 -21.30 6.12
CA GLY A 80 -5.14 -21.82 7.00
C GLY A 80 -6.52 -21.23 6.80
N LEU A 81 -6.81 -20.62 5.63
CA LEU A 81 -8.15 -20.19 5.26
C LEU A 81 -8.91 -21.35 4.61
N SER A 82 -10.13 -21.59 5.06
CA SER A 82 -11.08 -22.45 4.37
C SER A 82 -11.48 -21.87 3.02
N GLU A 83 -11.98 -22.70 2.10
CA GLU A 83 -12.46 -22.25 0.80
C GLU A 83 -13.60 -21.21 0.92
N ALA A 84 -14.46 -21.33 1.94
CA ALA A 84 -15.51 -20.36 2.19
C ALA A 84 -14.91 -19.00 2.61
N GLU A 85 -13.93 -18.98 3.49
CA GLU A 85 -13.25 -17.75 3.93
C GLU A 85 -12.51 -17.07 2.77
N LYS A 86 -11.79 -17.84 1.93
CA LYS A 86 -11.14 -17.31 0.73
C LYS A 86 -12.14 -16.63 -0.20
N ARG A 87 -13.28 -17.27 -0.46
CA ARG A 87 -14.34 -16.71 -1.31
C ARG A 87 -14.95 -15.45 -0.71
N THR A 88 -15.24 -15.47 0.59
CA THR A 88 -15.76 -14.31 1.32
C THR A 88 -14.76 -13.14 1.27
N TYR A 89 -13.48 -13.43 1.49
CA TYR A 89 -12.45 -12.40 1.47
C TYR A 89 -12.28 -11.78 0.08
N ARG A 90 -12.31 -12.58 -1.00
CA ARG A 90 -12.27 -12.07 -2.39
C ARG A 90 -13.36 -11.04 -2.66
N ILE A 91 -14.57 -11.26 -2.12
CA ILE A 91 -15.67 -10.32 -2.29
C ILE A 91 -15.43 -9.07 -1.41
N ALA A 92 -15.07 -9.26 -0.14
CA ALA A 92 -14.85 -8.18 0.81
C ALA A 92 -13.72 -7.24 0.38
N ASP A 93 -12.60 -7.77 -0.09
CA ASP A 93 -11.44 -7.01 -0.57
C ASP A 93 -11.79 -6.03 -1.70
N ASN A 94 -12.72 -6.43 -2.56
CA ASN A 94 -13.17 -5.58 -3.66
C ASN A 94 -14.35 -4.67 -3.28
N LYS A 95 -15.23 -5.11 -2.36
CA LYS A 95 -16.45 -4.35 -2.03
C LYS A 95 -16.21 -3.27 -0.98
N ILE A 96 -15.38 -3.55 0.03
CA ILE A 96 -15.16 -2.62 1.14
C ILE A 96 -14.60 -1.26 0.67
N PRO A 97 -13.59 -1.19 -0.23
CA PRO A 97 -13.11 0.08 -0.75
C PRO A 97 -14.19 0.93 -1.44
N LEU A 98 -15.17 0.30 -2.07
CA LEU A 98 -16.27 0.99 -2.76
C LEU A 98 -17.31 1.59 -1.80
N ASN A 99 -17.20 1.36 -0.49
CA ASN A 99 -18.08 1.98 0.51
C ASN A 99 -17.53 3.32 1.02
N GLY A 100 -16.28 3.65 0.68
CA GLY A 100 -15.71 4.96 0.95
C GLY A 100 -16.12 5.97 -0.13
N SER A 101 -15.94 7.24 0.17
CA SER A 101 -16.12 8.34 -0.77
C SER A 101 -14.95 9.31 -0.63
N TRP A 102 -14.71 10.08 -1.67
CA TRP A 102 -13.76 11.19 -1.61
C TRP A 102 -14.37 12.37 -0.85
N ASP A 103 -13.56 13.05 -0.08
CA ASP A 103 -13.80 14.43 0.32
C ASP A 103 -13.43 15.28 -0.90
N GLN A 104 -14.42 15.83 -1.57
CA GLN A 104 -14.23 16.49 -2.87
C GLN A 104 -13.36 17.74 -2.75
N ASP A 105 -13.57 18.54 -1.69
CA ASP A 105 -12.82 19.78 -1.47
C ASP A 105 -11.33 19.47 -1.25
N MET A 106 -11.03 18.49 -0.39
CA MET A 106 -9.66 18.07 -0.13
C MET A 106 -9.02 17.40 -1.33
N LEU A 107 -9.78 16.60 -2.09
CA LEU A 107 -9.27 15.97 -3.31
C LEU A 107 -8.88 17.01 -4.36
N THR A 108 -9.73 18.01 -4.58
CA THR A 108 -9.46 19.09 -5.54
C THR A 108 -8.22 19.89 -5.14
N LEU A 109 -8.06 20.18 -3.84
CA LEU A 109 -6.89 20.87 -3.32
C LEU A 109 -5.61 20.08 -3.58
N GLU A 110 -5.57 18.80 -3.20
CA GLU A 110 -4.41 17.91 -3.42
C GLU A 110 -4.05 17.78 -4.91
N LEU A 111 -5.05 17.61 -5.78
CA LEU A 111 -4.82 17.53 -7.22
C LEU A 111 -4.26 18.83 -7.80
N SER A 112 -4.73 19.98 -7.32
CA SER A 112 -4.23 21.29 -7.74
C SER A 112 -2.78 21.51 -7.30
N GLU A 113 -2.45 21.16 -6.06
CA GLU A 113 -1.07 21.25 -5.55
C GLU A 113 -0.12 20.33 -6.31
N LEU A 114 -0.56 19.11 -6.66
CA LEU A 114 0.23 18.19 -7.45
C LEU A 114 0.44 18.69 -8.88
N GLN A 115 -0.56 19.34 -9.48
CA GLN A 115 -0.45 19.98 -10.80
C GLN A 115 0.55 21.13 -10.78
N ASP A 116 0.56 21.95 -9.74
CA ASP A 116 1.51 23.06 -9.56
C ASP A 116 2.96 22.56 -9.39
N LEU A 117 3.13 21.31 -8.95
CA LEU A 117 4.43 20.63 -8.85
C LEU A 117 4.84 19.89 -10.12
N ASP A 118 4.13 20.11 -11.25
CA ASP A 118 4.36 19.42 -12.54
C ASP A 118 4.27 17.87 -12.44
N ILE A 119 3.47 17.35 -11.51
CA ILE A 119 3.25 15.90 -11.38
C ILE A 119 2.23 15.44 -12.43
N ASP A 120 2.55 14.33 -13.09
CA ASP A 120 1.62 13.67 -14.02
C ASP A 120 0.44 13.04 -13.25
N LEU A 121 -0.72 13.69 -13.32
CA LEU A 121 -1.92 13.24 -12.63
C LEU A 121 -2.56 11.98 -13.24
N SER A 122 -2.15 11.56 -14.44
CA SER A 122 -2.68 10.34 -15.08
C SER A 122 -2.43 9.08 -14.24
N VAL A 123 -1.36 9.08 -13.43
CA VAL A 123 -0.99 7.96 -12.53
C VAL A 123 -1.94 7.82 -11.34
N THR A 124 -2.79 8.81 -11.06
CA THR A 124 -3.78 8.76 -9.97
C THR A 124 -4.95 7.83 -10.28
N GLY A 125 -5.17 7.54 -11.57
CA GLY A 125 -6.25 6.70 -12.06
C GLY A 125 -7.52 7.45 -12.45
N PHE A 126 -7.60 8.75 -12.23
CA PHE A 126 -8.66 9.59 -12.79
C PHE A 126 -8.50 9.70 -14.31
N SER A 127 -9.62 9.83 -15.03
CA SER A 127 -9.60 10.16 -16.45
C SER A 127 -9.38 11.67 -16.65
N ASP A 128 -8.94 12.06 -17.84
CA ASP A 128 -8.75 13.47 -18.18
C ASP A 128 -10.02 14.30 -17.92
N THR A 129 -11.18 13.75 -18.27
CA THR A 129 -12.48 14.41 -18.04
C THR A 129 -12.79 14.60 -16.56
N GLU A 130 -12.51 13.55 -15.72
CA GLU A 130 -12.69 13.64 -14.28
C GLU A 130 -11.73 14.67 -13.66
N LEU A 131 -10.49 14.73 -14.15
CA LEU A 131 -9.52 15.74 -13.69
C LEU A 131 -9.93 17.15 -14.12
N GLU A 132 -10.40 17.33 -15.35
CA GLU A 132 -10.92 18.62 -15.83
C GLU A 132 -12.10 19.08 -14.98
N ASP A 133 -13.05 18.21 -14.68
CA ASP A 133 -14.23 18.54 -13.84
C ASP A 133 -13.80 18.93 -12.42
N LEU A 134 -12.95 18.11 -11.78
CA LEU A 134 -12.47 18.34 -10.42
C LEU A 134 -11.67 19.65 -10.29
N LEU A 135 -10.82 19.94 -11.27
CA LEU A 135 -9.96 21.13 -11.23
C LEU A 135 -10.70 22.40 -11.67
N SER A 136 -11.75 22.30 -12.52
CA SER A 136 -12.55 23.46 -12.94
C SER A 136 -13.48 23.97 -11.83
N ASP A 137 -14.09 23.06 -11.07
CA ASP A 137 -14.98 23.43 -9.96
C ASP A 137 -14.22 24.08 -8.79
N GLY A 138 -12.95 23.69 -8.56
CA GLY A 138 -12.11 24.23 -7.50
C GLY A 138 -11.65 25.68 -7.72
N VAL A 139 -11.55 26.14 -8.96
CA VAL A 139 -11.08 27.51 -9.28
C VAL A 139 -12.14 28.57 -8.97
N ALA A 140 -13.42 28.19 -8.89
CA ALA A 140 -14.52 29.14 -8.70
C ALA A 140 -14.70 29.62 -7.24
N GLU A 141 -14.21 28.88 -6.24
CA GLU A 141 -14.48 29.18 -4.82
C GLU A 141 -13.26 29.63 -3.99
N ILE A 142 -12.03 29.58 -4.52
CA ILE A 142 -10.83 29.97 -3.77
C ILE A 142 -10.64 31.52 -3.73
N GLN A 143 -11.47 32.30 -4.39
CA GLN A 143 -11.43 33.76 -4.28
C GLN A 143 -12.17 34.25 -3.03
N GLY A 144 -11.51 34.14 -1.89
CA GLY A 144 -11.80 34.97 -0.74
C GLY A 144 -12.45 34.35 0.46
N ASP A 145 -11.73 33.51 1.16
CA ASP A 145 -11.87 33.42 2.60
C ASP A 145 -10.59 32.86 3.23
N ASP A 146 -9.71 33.75 3.62
CA ASP A 146 -8.43 33.44 4.30
C ASP A 146 -8.64 32.88 5.72
N ASP A 147 -9.91 32.74 6.13
CA ASP A 147 -10.32 32.25 7.47
C ASP A 147 -10.68 30.76 7.54
N ARG A 148 -10.71 30.01 6.42
CA ARG A 148 -11.10 28.59 6.43
C ARG A 148 -10.01 27.66 6.96
N TYR A 149 -8.77 28.09 6.97
CA TYR A 149 -7.63 27.32 7.51
C TYR A 149 -7.32 27.61 8.98
N THR A 150 -8.02 28.52 9.62
CA THR A 150 -8.01 28.58 11.07
C THR A 150 -8.97 27.54 11.63
N SER A 151 -8.61 26.27 11.49
CA SER A 151 -9.23 25.25 12.33
C SER A 151 -9.00 25.71 13.79
N LYS A 152 -10.05 26.16 14.43
CA LYS A 152 -10.11 26.26 15.89
C LYS A 152 -10.10 24.85 16.48
N VAL A 153 -9.10 24.06 16.13
CA VAL A 153 -8.72 22.92 16.92
C VAL A 153 -8.06 23.52 18.13
N GLU A 154 -8.83 23.71 19.21
CA GLU A 154 -8.25 23.91 20.52
C GLU A 154 -7.26 22.77 20.72
N THR A 155 -5.97 23.10 20.75
CA THR A 155 -4.95 22.10 21.07
C THR A 155 -5.38 21.45 22.37
N PRO A 156 -5.57 20.11 22.41
CA PRO A 156 -5.92 19.47 23.65
C PRO A 156 -4.88 19.85 24.69
N ILE A 157 -5.33 20.49 25.77
CA ILE A 157 -4.47 20.82 26.91
C ILE A 157 -4.08 19.47 27.48
N TYR A 158 -2.89 19.01 27.12
CA TYR A 158 -2.29 17.83 27.68
C TYR A 158 -1.85 18.16 29.10
N GLU A 159 -2.70 17.86 30.09
CA GLU A 159 -2.24 17.84 31.47
C GLU A 159 -1.28 16.64 31.59
N PRO A 160 0.00 16.87 31.90
CA PRO A 160 0.91 15.76 32.10
C PRO A 160 0.42 14.96 33.31
N SER A 161 -0.08 13.75 33.07
CA SER A 161 -0.33 12.81 34.16
C SER A 161 0.98 12.59 34.89
N GLU A 162 0.98 12.72 36.22
CA GLU A 162 2.13 12.42 37.05
C GLU A 162 2.61 11.00 36.72
N THR A 163 3.69 10.92 35.95
CA THR A 163 4.39 9.66 35.68
C THR A 163 4.99 9.22 37.02
N GLN A 164 4.45 8.13 37.58
CA GLN A 164 5.10 7.47 38.70
C GLN A 164 6.56 7.17 38.31
N PRO A 165 7.53 7.44 39.17
CA PRO A 165 8.92 7.17 38.85
C PRO A 165 9.11 5.70 38.54
N LEU A 166 9.68 5.40 37.37
CA LEU A 166 10.08 4.06 36.98
C LEU A 166 10.93 3.46 38.08
N VAL A 167 10.41 2.43 38.74
CA VAL A 167 11.21 1.62 39.68
C VAL A 167 12.32 1.02 38.85
N THR A 168 13.53 1.47 39.10
CA THR A 168 14.75 0.99 38.46
C THR A 168 14.92 -0.50 38.74
N ALA A 169 14.49 -1.35 37.78
CA ALA A 169 14.88 -2.74 37.79
C ALA A 169 16.40 -2.78 37.54
N GLN A 170 17.13 -3.36 38.49
CA GLN A 170 18.57 -3.53 38.41
C GLN A 170 18.98 -4.13 37.06
N SER A 171 19.77 -3.36 36.30
CA SER A 171 20.35 -3.77 35.04
C SER A 171 21.29 -4.97 35.28
N ARG A 172 20.88 -6.18 34.86
CA ARG A 172 21.82 -7.26 34.61
C ARG A 172 22.57 -6.92 33.33
N ALA A 173 23.83 -6.55 33.48
CA ALA A 173 24.74 -6.34 32.38
C ALA A 173 24.88 -7.66 31.60
N ILE A 174 24.39 -7.67 30.36
CA ILE A 174 24.69 -8.73 29.40
C ILE A 174 25.99 -8.32 28.72
N SER A 175 27.08 -8.97 29.05
CA SER A 175 28.37 -8.81 28.37
C SER A 175 28.28 -9.55 27.01
N VAL A 176 28.22 -8.80 25.91
CA VAL A 176 28.37 -9.34 24.56
C VAL A 176 29.87 -9.42 24.27
N THR A 177 30.43 -10.65 24.29
CA THR A 177 31.79 -10.90 23.84
C THR A 177 31.82 -11.03 22.34
N CYS A 178 32.25 -9.95 21.64
CA CYS A 178 32.58 -10.03 20.22
C CYS A 178 33.84 -10.85 20.00
N ILE A 179 33.72 -12.05 19.45
CA ILE A 179 34.87 -12.85 18.99
C ILE A 179 35.23 -12.37 17.58
N PHE A 180 36.23 -11.53 17.46
CA PHE A 180 36.84 -11.19 16.18
C PHE A 180 37.74 -12.37 15.74
N SER A 181 37.30 -13.14 14.75
CA SER A 181 38.14 -14.11 14.06
C SER A 181 39.06 -13.40 13.08
N GLN A 182 40.31 -13.21 13.45
CA GLN A 182 41.38 -12.79 12.52
C GLN A 182 41.72 -13.94 11.57
N LYS A 183 41.36 -13.77 10.30
CA LYS A 183 41.89 -14.60 9.22
C LYS A 183 43.37 -14.26 9.01
N ARG A 184 44.23 -15.23 9.31
CA ARG A 184 45.65 -15.19 8.94
C ARG A 184 45.80 -15.38 7.45
N THR A 185 46.46 -14.46 6.81
CA THR A 185 47.00 -14.59 5.46
C THR A 185 48.10 -15.65 5.43
N PRO A 186 48.15 -16.56 4.44
CA PRO A 186 49.32 -17.42 4.27
C PRO A 186 50.39 -16.67 3.51
N THR A 187 51.59 -16.63 4.07
CA THR A 187 52.84 -16.19 3.47
C THR A 187 53.32 -17.29 2.51
N LEU A 188 53.55 -16.90 1.26
CA LEU A 188 54.23 -17.71 0.26
C LEU A 188 55.74 -17.82 0.59
N PHE A 189 56.26 -19.02 0.58
CA PHE A 189 57.59 -19.39 0.17
C PHE A 189 57.52 -20.50 -0.87
#